data_2496de2180f49483033dbaabab780ec4
#
_entry.id   2496de2180f49483033dbaabab780ec4
#
_cell.length_a   1.000
_cell.length_b   1.000
_cell.length_c   1.000
_cell.angle_alpha   90.00
_cell.angle_beta   90.00
_cell.angle_gamma   90.00
#
_symmetry.space_group_name_H-M   'P 1'
#
loop_
_entity.id
_entity.type
_entity.pdbx_description
1 polymer ?
#
loop_
_entity_poly.entity_id
_entity_poly.type
_entity_poly.pdbx_seq_one_letter_code
_entity_poly.pdbx_strand_id
1 'polypeptide(L)'
;ALFRDAVGGLKKAGFSIREMSLPDFSLFLLVHRIAGSVEASSCTGRYDSVRYGRRSPGARNWNDMYLSSRGAAFGPLLKSYLLQGAFFQFERYGAYEDACRIRARLVADMQRLTGEADFLVLPAADAAAGAPASLADLYDGFALTAFANVTGAASASARSRPGSG
;
A
#
# COMPACT_ATOMS: atom_id res chain seq x y z
N ALA A 1 21.03 9.00 6.13
CA ALA A 1 21.36 9.69 7.40
C ALA A 1 20.22 9.50 8.42
N LEU A 2 19.05 10.10 8.26
CA LEU A 2 17.95 10.13 9.26
C LEU A 2 17.53 8.76 9.85
N PHE A 3 17.44 7.73 9.01
CA PHE A 3 17.07 6.39 9.49
C PHE A 3 18.16 5.80 10.41
N ARG A 4 19.44 5.97 10.03
CA ARG A 4 20.55 5.49 10.87
C ARG A 4 20.62 6.23 12.20
N ASP A 5 20.32 7.52 12.19
CA ASP A 5 20.27 8.35 13.41
C ASP A 5 19.14 7.91 14.33
N ALA A 6 17.97 7.60 13.76
CA ALA A 6 16.84 7.04 14.53
C ALA A 6 17.19 5.68 15.16
N VAL A 7 17.82 4.78 14.42
CA VAL A 7 18.31 3.49 14.94
C VAL A 7 19.36 3.70 16.04
N GLY A 8 20.26 4.68 15.86
CA GLY A 8 21.22 5.09 16.90
C GLY A 8 20.55 5.60 18.17
N GLY A 9 19.47 6.35 18.04
CA GLY A 9 18.63 6.79 19.15
C GLY A 9 18.01 5.64 19.93
N LEU A 10 17.47 4.64 19.23
CA LEU A 10 16.92 3.43 19.85
C LEU A 10 17.97 2.66 20.63
N LYS A 11 19.19 2.50 20.09
CA LYS A 11 20.32 1.88 20.80
C LYS A 11 20.65 2.62 22.08
N LYS A 12 20.71 3.97 22.03
CA LYS A 12 20.97 4.81 23.23
C LYS A 12 19.84 4.70 24.27
N ALA A 13 18.62 4.46 23.82
CA ALA A 13 17.46 4.24 24.69
C ALA A 13 17.40 2.83 25.32
N GLY A 14 18.39 1.96 25.02
CA GLY A 14 18.51 0.63 25.63
C GLY A 14 17.89 -0.50 24.81
N PHE A 15 17.41 -0.24 23.59
CA PHE A 15 16.90 -1.31 22.73
C PHE A 15 18.04 -2.12 22.12
N SER A 16 17.90 -3.45 22.13
CA SER A 16 18.79 -4.35 21.39
C SER A 16 18.42 -4.32 19.92
N ILE A 17 19.36 -3.94 19.06
CA ILE A 17 19.13 -3.83 17.62
C ILE A 17 19.89 -4.94 16.89
N ARG A 18 19.14 -5.71 16.09
CA ARG A 18 19.69 -6.74 15.19
C ARG A 18 19.30 -6.39 13.75
N GLU A 19 20.28 -6.45 12.85
CA GLU A 19 20.00 -6.36 11.42
C GLU A 19 19.44 -7.68 10.92
N MET A 20 18.37 -7.58 10.13
CA MET A 20 17.68 -8.72 9.54
C MET A 20 17.50 -8.46 8.06
N SER A 21 17.53 -9.51 7.26
CA SER A 21 17.22 -9.44 5.83
C SER A 21 15.80 -9.91 5.59
N LEU A 22 15.06 -9.12 4.82
CA LEU A 22 13.77 -9.50 4.29
C LEU A 22 13.94 -9.85 2.81
N PRO A 23 14.04 -11.13 2.47
CA PRO A 23 14.21 -11.56 1.08
C PRO A 23 12.98 -11.18 0.27
N ASP A 24 13.18 -11.04 -1.03
CA ASP A 24 12.09 -10.78 -1.98
C ASP A 24 11.26 -9.51 -1.67
N PHE A 25 11.87 -8.50 -1.02
CA PHE A 25 11.17 -7.28 -0.61
C PHE A 25 10.43 -6.59 -1.75
N SER A 26 10.96 -6.62 -2.96
CA SER A 26 10.33 -6.06 -4.16
C SER A 26 9.00 -6.75 -4.53
N LEU A 27 8.82 -8.01 -4.16
CA LEU A 27 7.58 -8.74 -4.41
C LEU A 27 6.40 -8.21 -3.60
N PHE A 28 6.64 -7.56 -2.45
CA PHE A 28 5.55 -6.93 -1.70
C PHE A 28 4.85 -5.85 -2.53
N LEU A 29 5.61 -5.01 -3.23
CA LEU A 29 5.02 -3.98 -4.08
C LEU A 29 4.28 -4.60 -5.27
N LEU A 30 4.83 -5.62 -5.90
CA LEU A 30 4.20 -6.31 -7.02
C LEU A 30 2.89 -6.99 -6.60
N VAL A 31 2.91 -7.73 -5.50
CA VAL A 31 1.71 -8.37 -4.94
C VAL A 31 0.67 -7.32 -4.53
N HIS A 32 1.09 -6.23 -3.90
CA HIS A 32 0.22 -5.12 -3.55
C HIS A 32 -0.46 -4.51 -4.78
N ARG A 33 0.27 -4.32 -5.88
CA ARG A 33 -0.30 -3.79 -7.13
C ARG A 33 -1.33 -4.74 -7.74
N ILE A 34 -1.05 -6.03 -7.81
CA ILE A 34 -1.94 -7.00 -8.44
C ILE A 34 -3.13 -7.34 -7.54
N ALA A 35 -2.88 -7.93 -6.38
CA ALA A 35 -3.94 -8.37 -5.48
C ALA A 35 -4.76 -7.19 -4.95
N GLY A 36 -4.11 -6.13 -4.51
CA GLY A 36 -4.79 -4.94 -3.99
C GLY A 36 -5.64 -4.23 -5.05
N SER A 37 -5.22 -4.21 -6.31
CA SER A 37 -6.03 -3.61 -7.38
C SER A 37 -7.29 -4.43 -7.67
N VAL A 38 -7.22 -5.75 -7.66
CA VAL A 38 -8.39 -6.64 -7.81
C VAL A 38 -9.36 -6.47 -6.63
N GLU A 39 -8.83 -6.51 -5.41
CA GLU A 39 -9.63 -6.32 -4.19
C GLU A 39 -10.28 -4.93 -4.17
N ALA A 40 -9.54 -3.87 -4.52
CA ALA A 40 -10.07 -2.52 -4.60
C ALA A 40 -11.15 -2.39 -5.68
N SER A 41 -10.95 -2.99 -6.87
CA SER A 41 -11.94 -2.99 -7.95
C SER A 41 -13.26 -3.63 -7.49
N SER A 42 -13.18 -4.74 -6.79
CA SER A 42 -14.34 -5.41 -6.21
C SER A 42 -15.00 -4.59 -5.09
N CYS A 43 -14.20 -4.15 -4.11
CA CYS A 43 -14.73 -3.46 -2.92
C CYS A 43 -15.33 -2.09 -3.21
N THR A 44 -14.79 -1.34 -4.17
CA THR A 44 -15.28 0.01 -4.49
C THR A 44 -16.66 0.03 -5.15
N GLY A 45 -17.18 -1.12 -5.58
CA GLY A 45 -18.55 -1.25 -6.04
C GLY A 45 -19.60 -0.77 -5.02
N ARG A 46 -19.26 -0.82 -3.72
CA ARG A 46 -20.13 -0.34 -2.63
C ARG A 46 -20.37 1.17 -2.64
N TYR A 47 -19.48 1.96 -3.26
CA TYR A 47 -19.63 3.41 -3.35
C TYR A 47 -20.57 3.77 -4.51
N ASP A 48 -21.85 3.52 -4.27
CA ASP A 48 -22.96 3.64 -5.23
C ASP A 48 -23.65 5.01 -5.19
N SER A 49 -23.21 5.90 -4.28
CA SER A 49 -23.78 7.24 -4.08
C SER A 49 -25.22 7.23 -3.56
N VAL A 50 -25.67 6.09 -3.06
CA VAL A 50 -26.96 5.91 -2.37
C VAL A 50 -26.70 5.57 -0.90
N ARG A 51 -25.99 4.47 -0.66
CA ARG A 51 -25.59 4.04 0.69
C ARG A 51 -24.29 4.69 1.13
N TYR A 52 -23.35 4.84 0.21
CA TYR A 52 -22.01 5.36 0.48
C TYR A 52 -21.57 6.33 -0.61
N GLY A 53 -20.84 7.36 -0.18
CA GLY A 53 -20.28 8.37 -1.06
C GLY A 53 -21.22 9.56 -1.32
N ARG A 54 -20.62 10.61 -1.88
CA ARG A 54 -21.35 11.83 -2.23
C ARG A 54 -22.06 11.64 -3.57
N ARG A 55 -23.34 12.04 -3.65
CA ARG A 55 -24.11 12.04 -4.89
C ARG A 55 -23.82 13.30 -5.71
N SER A 56 -23.53 13.12 -6.99
CA SER A 56 -23.47 14.23 -7.95
C SER A 56 -24.88 14.74 -8.24
N PRO A 57 -25.09 16.08 -8.30
CA PRO A 57 -26.38 16.64 -8.68
C PRO A 57 -26.66 16.50 -10.18
N GLY A 58 -27.92 16.60 -10.59
CA GLY A 58 -28.32 16.72 -11.99
C GLY A 58 -28.36 15.39 -12.76
N ALA A 59 -28.23 14.26 -12.12
CA ALA A 59 -28.32 12.96 -12.79
C ALA A 59 -29.72 12.66 -13.30
N ARG A 60 -29.84 12.19 -14.54
CA ARG A 60 -31.11 11.91 -15.22
C ARG A 60 -31.67 10.53 -14.88
N ASN A 61 -30.80 9.60 -14.53
CA ASN A 61 -31.14 8.22 -14.20
C ASN A 61 -30.09 7.61 -13.27
N TRP A 62 -30.29 6.35 -12.86
CA TRP A 62 -29.38 5.62 -11.98
C TRP A 62 -27.95 5.52 -12.54
N ASN A 63 -27.81 5.10 -13.78
CA ASN A 63 -26.47 4.93 -14.39
C ASN A 63 -25.70 6.24 -14.47
N ASP A 64 -26.38 7.32 -14.87
CA ASP A 64 -25.81 8.66 -14.95
C ASP A 64 -25.38 9.15 -13.55
N MET A 65 -26.20 8.94 -12.54
CA MET A 65 -25.88 9.26 -11.15
C MET A 65 -24.67 8.45 -10.66
N TYR A 66 -24.66 7.15 -10.90
CA TYR A 66 -23.58 6.26 -10.46
C TYR A 66 -22.24 6.62 -11.11
N LEU A 67 -22.24 6.78 -12.43
CA LEU A 67 -21.02 7.10 -13.18
C LEU A 67 -20.49 8.50 -12.85
N SER A 68 -21.35 9.51 -12.82
CA SER A 68 -20.93 10.89 -12.53
C SER A 68 -20.42 11.04 -11.10
N SER A 69 -21.08 10.41 -10.13
CA SER A 69 -20.69 10.48 -8.72
C SER A 69 -19.33 9.80 -8.48
N ARG A 70 -19.13 8.61 -9.03
CA ARG A 70 -17.84 7.88 -8.95
C ARG A 70 -16.76 8.60 -9.74
N GLY A 71 -17.09 9.12 -10.91
CA GLY A 71 -16.18 9.92 -11.72
C GLY A 71 -15.65 11.15 -11.02
N ALA A 72 -16.48 11.83 -10.22
CA ALA A 72 -16.12 12.98 -9.42
C ALA A 72 -15.38 12.62 -8.12
N ALA A 73 -15.74 11.47 -7.49
CA ALA A 73 -15.18 11.08 -6.21
C ALA A 73 -13.80 10.43 -6.31
N PHE A 74 -13.53 9.69 -7.39
CA PHE A 74 -12.28 8.94 -7.52
C PHE A 74 -11.21 9.74 -8.25
N GLY A 75 -10.09 9.98 -7.57
CA GLY A 75 -8.91 10.60 -8.17
C GLY A 75 -8.19 9.69 -9.19
N PRO A 76 -7.23 10.24 -9.96
CA PRO A 76 -6.53 9.50 -11.03
C PRO A 76 -5.87 8.20 -10.55
N LEU A 77 -5.22 8.23 -9.39
CA LEU A 77 -4.56 7.07 -8.80
C LEU A 77 -5.56 5.93 -8.56
N LEU A 78 -6.69 6.21 -7.90
CA LEU A 78 -7.70 5.19 -7.64
C LEU A 78 -8.32 4.69 -8.94
N LYS A 79 -8.63 5.57 -9.90
CA LYS A 79 -9.15 5.16 -11.22
C LYS A 79 -8.21 4.21 -11.95
N SER A 80 -6.90 4.51 -11.97
CA SER A 80 -5.91 3.64 -12.59
C SER A 80 -5.82 2.29 -11.88
N TYR A 81 -5.92 2.30 -10.55
CA TYR A 81 -5.90 1.09 -9.73
C TYR A 81 -7.12 0.20 -10.00
N LEU A 82 -8.31 0.80 -10.12
CA LEU A 82 -9.53 0.07 -10.47
C LEU A 82 -9.49 -0.54 -11.87
N LEU A 83 -8.92 0.18 -12.85
CA LEU A 83 -8.72 -0.34 -14.20
C LEU A 83 -7.74 -1.52 -14.22
N GLN A 84 -6.62 -1.42 -13.49
CA GLN A 84 -5.70 -2.54 -13.31
C GLN A 84 -6.40 -3.74 -12.67
N GLY A 85 -7.20 -3.53 -11.63
CA GLY A 85 -7.95 -4.58 -10.97
C GLY A 85 -8.94 -5.27 -11.90
N ALA A 86 -9.67 -4.53 -12.72
CA ALA A 86 -10.55 -5.08 -13.73
C ALA A 86 -9.77 -5.90 -14.78
N PHE A 87 -8.62 -5.39 -15.25
CA PHE A 87 -7.76 -6.11 -16.18
C PHE A 87 -7.28 -7.45 -15.61
N PHE A 88 -6.76 -7.48 -14.39
CA PHE A 88 -6.34 -8.74 -13.76
C PHE A 88 -7.51 -9.67 -13.49
N GLN A 89 -8.67 -9.14 -13.12
CA GLN A 89 -9.85 -9.95 -12.84
C GLN A 89 -10.43 -10.63 -14.09
N PHE A 90 -10.43 -9.95 -15.22
CA PHE A 90 -11.13 -10.44 -16.42
C PHE A 90 -10.20 -10.95 -17.52
N GLU A 91 -9.00 -10.38 -17.65
CA GLU A 91 -8.08 -10.71 -18.73
C GLU A 91 -6.86 -11.53 -18.28
N ARG A 92 -6.47 -11.44 -17.01
CA ARG A 92 -5.24 -12.04 -16.47
C ARG A 92 -5.44 -12.62 -15.08
N TYR A 93 -6.51 -13.38 -14.90
CA TYR A 93 -6.86 -13.94 -13.59
C TYR A 93 -5.77 -14.81 -12.98
N GLY A 94 -5.02 -15.58 -13.77
CA GLY A 94 -3.87 -16.35 -13.31
C GLY A 94 -2.80 -15.50 -12.60
N ALA A 95 -2.57 -14.26 -13.04
CA ALA A 95 -1.64 -13.38 -12.36
C ALA A 95 -2.14 -12.98 -10.95
N TYR A 96 -3.44 -12.84 -10.75
CA TYR A 96 -4.03 -12.62 -9.43
C TYR A 96 -3.86 -13.85 -8.52
N GLU A 97 -4.10 -15.05 -9.07
CA GLU A 97 -3.89 -16.30 -8.30
C GLU A 97 -2.42 -16.45 -7.90
N ASP A 98 -1.48 -16.18 -8.80
CA ASP A 98 -0.04 -16.23 -8.50
C ASP A 98 0.34 -15.17 -7.45
N ALA A 99 -0.20 -13.96 -7.55
CA ALA A 99 0.00 -12.94 -6.51
C ALA A 99 -0.52 -13.40 -5.14
N CYS A 100 -1.66 -14.09 -5.09
CA CYS A 100 -2.20 -14.64 -3.84
C CYS A 100 -1.30 -15.76 -3.27
N ARG A 101 -0.74 -16.62 -4.11
CA ARG A 101 0.22 -17.67 -3.68
C ARG A 101 1.51 -17.04 -3.14
N ILE A 102 2.05 -16.04 -3.85
CA ILE A 102 3.23 -15.31 -3.41
C ILE A 102 2.94 -14.57 -2.09
N ARG A 103 1.76 -13.94 -1.97
CA ARG A 103 1.32 -13.30 -0.72
C ARG A 103 1.39 -14.26 0.47
N ALA A 104 0.89 -15.48 0.32
CA ALA A 104 0.91 -16.46 1.40
C ALA A 104 2.35 -16.77 1.87
N ARG A 105 3.30 -16.90 0.94
CA ARG A 105 4.72 -17.07 1.26
C ARG A 105 5.29 -15.85 1.99
N LEU A 106 5.04 -14.65 1.47
CA LEU A 106 5.52 -13.40 2.08
C LEU A 106 4.97 -13.18 3.49
N VAL A 107 3.71 -13.57 3.73
CA VAL A 107 3.10 -13.54 5.07
C VAL A 107 3.85 -14.49 6.01
N ALA A 108 4.15 -15.72 5.58
CA ALA A 108 4.91 -16.68 6.39
C ALA A 108 6.33 -16.18 6.71
N ASP A 109 7.02 -15.58 5.72
CA ASP A 109 8.34 -14.99 5.92
C ASP A 109 8.30 -13.84 6.94
N MET A 110 7.29 -12.97 6.86
CA MET A 110 7.11 -11.90 7.83
C MET A 110 6.79 -12.43 9.24
N GLN A 111 5.94 -13.44 9.35
CA GLN A 111 5.62 -14.07 10.64
C GLN A 111 6.87 -14.66 11.29
N ARG A 112 7.74 -15.30 10.50
CA ARG A 112 9.03 -15.81 10.99
C ARG A 112 9.90 -14.66 11.54
N LEU A 113 10.05 -13.57 10.77
CA LEU A 113 10.85 -12.41 11.20
C LEU A 113 10.29 -11.73 12.45
N THR A 114 8.97 -11.56 12.53
CA THR A 114 8.33 -10.98 13.72
C THR A 114 8.35 -11.92 14.93
N GLY A 115 8.53 -13.21 14.73
CA GLY A 115 8.79 -14.17 15.81
C GLY A 115 10.20 -14.07 16.42
N GLU A 116 11.13 -13.40 15.72
CA GLU A 116 12.51 -13.22 16.15
C GLU A 116 12.82 -11.84 16.79
N ALA A 117 11.85 -10.90 16.74
CA ALA A 117 12.01 -9.55 17.26
C ALA A 117 10.66 -8.98 17.70
N ASP A 118 10.65 -8.19 18.77
CA ASP A 118 9.43 -7.53 19.27
C ASP A 118 8.89 -6.49 18.26
N PHE A 119 9.80 -5.82 17.54
CA PHE A 119 9.48 -4.79 16.55
C PHE A 119 10.41 -4.88 15.35
N LEU A 120 9.88 -4.63 14.16
CA LEU A 120 10.65 -4.39 12.95
C LEU A 120 10.67 -2.89 12.65
N VAL A 121 11.86 -2.35 12.39
CA VAL A 121 12.05 -0.93 12.09
C VAL A 121 12.56 -0.80 10.66
N LEU A 122 11.79 -0.10 9.83
CA LEU A 122 12.11 0.14 8.41
C LEU A 122 11.93 1.64 8.08
N PRO A 123 12.61 2.14 7.04
CA PRO A 123 12.29 3.47 6.52
C PRO A 123 10.89 3.46 5.90
N ALA A 124 10.07 4.45 6.18
CA ALA A 124 8.70 4.55 5.65
C ALA A 124 8.64 5.24 4.28
N ALA A 125 9.61 6.08 3.97
CA ALA A 125 9.71 6.80 2.70
C ALA A 125 11.17 7.11 2.38
N ASP A 126 11.47 7.31 1.10
CA ASP A 126 12.74 7.90 0.71
C ASP A 126 12.68 9.42 0.97
N ALA A 127 13.54 9.90 1.88
CA ALA A 127 13.64 11.32 2.21
C ALA A 127 14.13 12.19 1.03
N ALA A 128 14.75 11.57 0.03
CA ALA A 128 15.20 12.23 -1.19
C ALA A 128 14.13 12.26 -2.30
N ALA A 129 13.04 11.52 -2.14
CA ALA A 129 11.96 11.52 -3.11
C ALA A 129 11.25 12.88 -3.11
N GLY A 130 11.23 13.53 -4.27
CA GLY A 130 10.46 14.74 -4.52
C GLY A 130 8.95 14.47 -4.56
N ALA A 131 8.17 15.50 -4.85
CA ALA A 131 6.75 15.31 -5.16
C ALA A 131 6.61 14.39 -6.39
N PRO A 132 5.68 13.41 -6.35
CA PRO A 132 5.49 12.48 -7.46
C PRO A 132 5.05 13.22 -8.72
N ALA A 133 5.77 13.04 -9.81
CA ALA A 133 5.50 13.67 -11.10
C ALA A 133 4.58 12.81 -11.99
N SER A 134 4.46 11.52 -11.69
CA SER A 134 3.68 10.57 -12.47
C SER A 134 2.90 9.59 -11.58
N LEU A 135 1.97 8.85 -12.18
CA LEU A 135 1.30 7.74 -11.49
C LEU A 135 2.27 6.62 -11.10
N ALA A 136 3.32 6.40 -11.88
CA ALA A 136 4.35 5.43 -11.55
C ALA A 136 5.08 5.83 -10.26
N ASP A 137 5.48 7.09 -10.13
CA ASP A 137 6.14 7.60 -8.93
C ASP A 137 5.24 7.47 -7.68
N LEU A 138 3.92 7.70 -7.86
CA LEU A 138 2.96 7.47 -6.78
C LEU A 138 2.92 6.01 -6.32
N TYR A 139 2.97 5.07 -7.27
CA TYR A 139 3.02 3.63 -6.93
C TYR A 139 4.34 3.25 -6.28
N ASP A 140 5.45 3.79 -6.76
CA ASP A 140 6.78 3.52 -6.21
C ASP A 140 6.93 4.08 -4.79
N GLY A 141 6.20 5.14 -4.47
CA GLY A 141 6.08 5.68 -3.11
C GLY A 141 5.56 4.68 -2.08
N PHE A 142 4.86 3.63 -2.49
CA PHE A 142 4.41 2.54 -1.60
C PHE A 142 5.46 1.44 -1.38
N ALA A 143 6.60 1.47 -2.06
CA ALA A 143 7.57 0.38 -2.05
C ALA A 143 8.01 -0.01 -0.62
N LEU A 144 8.23 0.98 0.24
CA LEU A 144 8.69 0.74 1.61
C LEU A 144 7.57 0.40 2.61
N THR A 145 6.30 0.57 2.24
CA THR A 145 5.15 0.35 3.14
C THR A 145 4.21 -0.76 2.67
N ALA A 146 4.37 -1.21 1.43
CA ALA A 146 3.51 -2.23 0.84
C ALA A 146 3.50 -3.55 1.63
N PHE A 147 4.59 -3.89 2.34
CA PHE A 147 4.66 -5.09 3.15
C PHE A 147 3.58 -5.14 4.22
N ALA A 148 3.29 -4.01 4.88
CA ALA A 148 2.25 -3.95 5.91
C ALA A 148 0.85 -4.21 5.33
N ASN A 149 0.55 -3.63 4.17
CA ASN A 149 -0.72 -3.86 3.47
C ASN A 149 -0.87 -5.31 2.99
N VAL A 150 0.22 -5.89 2.46
CA VAL A 150 0.21 -7.27 1.94
C VAL A 150 0.06 -8.30 3.06
N THR A 151 0.70 -8.06 4.20
CA THR A 151 0.71 -9.02 5.32
C THR A 151 -0.39 -8.77 6.34
N GLY A 152 -0.99 -7.58 6.37
CA GLY A 152 -1.93 -7.17 7.41
C GLY A 152 -1.24 -6.89 8.76
N ALA A 153 0.09 -6.70 8.76
CA ALA A 153 0.84 -6.40 9.97
C ALA A 153 0.46 -5.00 10.51
N ALA A 154 0.27 -4.91 11.82
CA ALA A 154 0.09 -3.61 12.47
C ALA A 154 1.36 -2.77 12.27
N SER A 155 1.19 -1.53 11.86
CA SER A 155 2.30 -0.61 11.63
C SER A 155 2.00 0.77 12.19
N ALA A 156 3.05 1.45 12.67
CA ALA A 156 3.01 2.84 13.07
C ALA A 156 4.17 3.58 12.40
N SER A 157 3.92 4.80 11.94
CA SER A 157 4.96 5.65 11.39
C SER A 157 5.19 6.86 12.30
N ALA A 158 6.46 7.20 12.50
CA ALA A 158 6.85 8.40 13.23
C ALA A 158 7.79 9.24 12.36
N ARG A 159 7.62 10.56 12.42
CA ARG A 159 8.55 11.49 11.79
C ARG A 159 9.75 11.70 12.71
N SER A 160 10.96 11.36 12.26
CA SER A 160 12.16 11.79 12.94
C SER A 160 12.28 13.31 12.82
N ARG A 161 12.33 14.02 13.95
CA ARG A 161 12.71 15.43 13.94
C ARG A 161 14.22 15.52 13.70
N PRO A 162 14.69 16.43 12.82
CA PRO A 162 16.12 16.76 12.80
C PRO A 162 16.49 17.18 14.23
N GLY A 163 17.51 16.55 14.78
CA GLY A 163 17.98 16.92 16.12
C GLY A 163 18.26 18.42 16.14
N SER A 164 17.68 19.11 17.09
CA SER A 164 18.15 20.44 17.49
C SER A 164 19.54 20.23 18.09
N GLY A 165 20.58 20.38 17.24
CA GLY A 165 21.97 20.49 17.68
C GLY A 165 22.21 21.82 18.40
#